data_85e50d1ffc167ba6ac6e6eebef0ce387
#
_entry.id   85e50d1ffc167ba6ac6e6eebef0ce387
#
_cell.length_a   1.000
_cell.length_b   1.000
_cell.length_c   1.000
_cell.angle_alpha   90.00
_cell.angle_beta   90.00
_cell.angle_gamma   90.00
#
_symmetry.space_group_name_H-M   'P 1'
#
loop_
_entity.id
_entity.type
_entity.pdbx_description
1 polymer ?
#
loop_
_entity_poly.entity_id
_entity_poly.type
_entity_poly.pdbx_seq_one_letter_code
_entity_poly.pdbx_strand_id
1 'polypeptide(L)'
;MLKRILTAVLMLVVLLVVNSAGASNTVRIAYSDIDNFVGIKDGRLAGYGVALFDAIAEHTGWTYEYKSGSWEQCLEWVKNGEADFTFPAQYSEQRAADFLFSRQNCILDFAAIYTSGTNSDILYQDYQSLQGKRLGMIKGNYLNLCFDKFVGSKGISVQKFYYSSGAEVNEALAAGKIDAIMSGNCVLDEDKKLVAKFDYLPAYIITGKNNTALMEQLDQAMRAITLENPYFTAALYENFYGRADKLAKGFTRAELAYIQTAAPLRVVGDADNYPMEWLDGKNGVYKGAYQDVLKLLAQDSGLTMEMTYTPDMASSWELLADGRADVISGIVWTKELEAQYDFLHTDTFLKENYLILGRRGESFDFNSRLKVAMKTSFIGTADYIRQKYPQWQIVDGDTLESCLEMVVNGEADIMLGNSIVMTTNRYLSKYASLMPVMTVSMEIPVGFGISKKCPPEVLSIFNKSIQKLDAGALDKIILDNSIVKHRALD
;
A
#
# COMPACT_ATOMS: atom_id res chain seq x y z
N MET A 1 -2.14 61.60 -30.15
CA MET A 1 -1.16 60.68 -29.49
C MET A 1 -1.85 59.56 -28.70
N LEU A 2 -2.80 59.85 -27.84
CA LEU A 2 -3.49 58.87 -27.00
C LEU A 2 -4.21 57.74 -27.79
N LYS A 3 -4.88 58.05 -28.90
CA LYS A 3 -5.54 57.01 -29.74
C LYS A 3 -4.56 56.04 -30.39
N ARG A 4 -3.36 56.48 -30.75
CA ARG A 4 -2.31 55.61 -31.34
C ARG A 4 -1.65 54.69 -30.29
N ILE A 5 -1.56 55.15 -29.04
CA ILE A 5 -1.05 54.35 -27.92
C ILE A 5 -2.11 53.26 -27.54
N LEU A 6 -3.39 53.63 -27.50
CA LEU A 6 -4.45 52.69 -27.20
C LEU A 6 -4.58 51.59 -28.27
N THR A 7 -4.40 51.90 -29.55
CA THR A 7 -4.40 50.92 -30.64
C THR A 7 -3.18 50.00 -30.59
N ALA A 8 -2.01 50.55 -30.21
CA ALA A 8 -0.80 49.72 -30.05
C ALA A 8 -0.89 48.79 -28.83
N VAL A 9 -1.47 49.24 -27.73
CA VAL A 9 -1.71 48.41 -26.53
C VAL A 9 -2.76 47.35 -26.82
N LEU A 10 -3.82 47.66 -27.55
CA LEU A 10 -4.83 46.67 -27.94
C LEU A 10 -4.28 45.64 -28.94
N MET A 11 -3.42 46.06 -29.90
CA MET A 11 -2.70 45.09 -30.74
C MET A 11 -1.70 44.22 -29.99
N LEU A 12 -1.03 44.77 -28.99
CA LEU A 12 -0.09 43.99 -28.14
C LEU A 12 -0.83 42.97 -27.26
N VAL A 13 -2.00 43.33 -26.72
CA VAL A 13 -2.87 42.42 -25.97
C VAL A 13 -3.46 41.33 -26.85
N VAL A 14 -3.87 41.67 -28.08
CA VAL A 14 -4.36 40.69 -29.08
C VAL A 14 -3.23 39.78 -29.54
N LEU A 15 -2.00 40.25 -29.68
CA LEU A 15 -0.82 39.44 -29.99
C LEU A 15 -0.40 38.52 -28.83
N LEU A 16 -0.62 38.92 -27.58
CA LEU A 16 -0.39 38.07 -26.39
C LEU A 16 -1.48 36.99 -26.22
N VAL A 17 -2.71 37.26 -26.66
CA VAL A 17 -3.82 36.30 -26.65
C VAL A 17 -3.75 35.31 -27.80
N VAL A 18 -3.14 35.67 -28.94
CA VAL A 18 -3.03 34.81 -30.13
C VAL A 18 -1.81 33.88 -30.08
N ASN A 19 -0.81 34.15 -29.17
CA ASN A 19 0.31 33.25 -28.98
C ASN A 19 0.05 32.12 -27.93
N SER A 20 -1.17 31.99 -27.43
CA SER A 20 -1.67 30.77 -26.79
C SER A 20 -2.35 29.84 -27.82
N ALA A 21 -1.96 29.87 -29.08
CA ALA A 21 -2.30 28.86 -30.04
C ALA A 21 -1.59 27.55 -29.66
N GLY A 22 -2.28 26.75 -28.87
CA GLY A 22 -2.29 25.33 -28.80
C GLY A 22 -0.98 24.61 -29.12
N ALA A 23 -0.04 24.56 -28.15
CA ALA A 23 0.68 23.34 -28.02
C ALA A 23 -0.40 22.26 -27.78
N SER A 24 -0.49 21.28 -28.66
CA SER A 24 -1.40 20.13 -28.47
C SER A 24 -1.10 19.55 -27.09
N ASN A 25 -2.03 19.71 -26.14
CA ASN A 25 -1.92 19.08 -24.81
C ASN A 25 -2.14 17.56 -24.90
N THR A 26 -1.96 17.00 -26.07
CA THR A 26 -2.16 15.57 -26.32
C THR A 26 -0.94 14.80 -25.87
N VAL A 27 -1.15 13.90 -24.94
CA VAL A 27 -0.15 13.01 -24.37
C VAL A 27 -0.39 11.60 -24.88
N ARG A 28 0.66 10.95 -25.36
CA ARG A 28 0.61 9.60 -25.93
C ARG A 28 0.91 8.59 -24.85
N ILE A 29 -0.02 7.70 -24.59
CA ILE A 29 0.09 6.67 -23.55
C ILE A 29 0.20 5.31 -24.20
N ALA A 30 1.34 4.64 -24.01
CA ALA A 30 1.50 3.25 -24.38
C ALA A 30 0.96 2.34 -23.26
N TYR A 31 0.20 1.31 -23.62
CA TYR A 31 -0.32 0.37 -22.68
C TYR A 31 -0.29 -1.07 -23.19
N SER A 32 -0.09 -1.99 -22.27
CA SER A 32 -0.34 -3.42 -22.47
C SER A 32 -1.71 -3.75 -21.89
N ASP A 33 -2.48 -4.56 -22.57
CA ASP A 33 -3.81 -4.97 -22.10
C ASP A 33 -3.70 -5.74 -20.79
N ILE A 34 -4.31 -5.22 -19.73
CA ILE A 34 -4.35 -5.79 -18.39
C ILE A 34 -5.77 -5.67 -17.86
N ASP A 35 -6.40 -6.80 -17.59
CA ASP A 35 -7.77 -6.89 -17.10
C ASP A 35 -8.07 -5.92 -15.95
N ASN A 36 -9.16 -5.17 -16.05
CA ASN A 36 -9.60 -4.14 -15.10
C ASN A 36 -8.61 -2.99 -14.87
N PHE A 37 -7.38 -3.06 -15.40
CA PHE A 37 -6.40 -1.99 -15.28
C PHE A 37 -6.41 -1.06 -16.49
N VAL A 38 -6.21 -1.58 -17.68
CA VAL A 38 -6.34 -0.87 -18.94
C VAL A 38 -6.62 -1.85 -20.08
N GLY A 39 -7.76 -1.70 -20.73
CA GLY A 39 -8.18 -2.58 -21.83
C GLY A 39 -9.49 -2.13 -22.48
N ILE A 40 -9.88 -2.81 -23.53
CA ILE A 40 -11.14 -2.52 -24.21
C ILE A 40 -12.29 -3.27 -23.51
N LYS A 41 -13.26 -2.51 -22.98
CA LYS A 41 -14.50 -3.01 -22.40
C LYS A 41 -15.69 -2.35 -23.09
N ASP A 42 -16.60 -3.17 -23.60
CA ASP A 42 -17.78 -2.69 -24.35
C ASP A 42 -17.43 -1.72 -25.49
N GLY A 43 -16.31 -2.00 -26.20
CA GLY A 43 -15.83 -1.19 -27.32
C GLY A 43 -15.18 0.14 -26.94
N ARG A 44 -14.93 0.39 -25.67
CA ARG A 44 -14.25 1.59 -25.14
C ARG A 44 -13.06 1.20 -24.28
N LEU A 45 -12.03 2.04 -24.31
CA LEU A 45 -10.90 1.90 -23.40
C LEU A 45 -11.37 2.24 -21.98
N ALA A 46 -11.13 1.35 -21.03
CA ALA A 46 -11.56 1.50 -19.65
C ALA A 46 -10.61 0.77 -18.70
N GLY A 47 -10.74 1.03 -17.42
CA GLY A 47 -9.99 0.38 -16.34
C GLY A 47 -9.46 1.39 -15.34
N TYR A 48 -8.88 0.86 -14.27
CA TYR A 48 -8.27 1.65 -13.18
C TYR A 48 -7.29 2.72 -13.71
N GLY A 49 -6.37 2.31 -14.60
CA GLY A 49 -5.36 3.20 -15.14
C GLY A 49 -5.94 4.30 -16.02
N VAL A 50 -7.01 4.01 -16.78
CA VAL A 50 -7.71 5.01 -17.58
C VAL A 50 -8.37 6.04 -16.67
N ALA A 51 -9.09 5.60 -15.63
CA ALA A 51 -9.74 6.50 -14.68
C ALA A 51 -8.72 7.33 -13.87
N LEU A 52 -7.52 6.79 -13.58
CA LEU A 52 -6.43 7.57 -12.99
C LEU A 52 -5.95 8.68 -13.94
N PHE A 53 -5.76 8.37 -15.23
CA PHE A 53 -5.36 9.39 -16.22
C PHE A 53 -6.46 10.41 -16.46
N ASP A 54 -7.74 10.02 -16.42
CA ASP A 54 -8.87 10.97 -16.48
C ASP A 54 -8.80 11.99 -15.34
N ALA A 55 -8.54 11.54 -14.11
CA ALA A 55 -8.34 12.44 -12.98
C ALA A 55 -7.08 13.32 -13.13
N ILE A 56 -5.99 12.80 -13.70
CA ILE A 56 -4.80 13.61 -14.02
C ILE A 56 -5.14 14.68 -15.08
N ALA A 57 -6.01 14.36 -16.03
CA ALA A 57 -6.45 15.33 -17.07
C ALA A 57 -7.20 16.52 -16.47
N GLU A 58 -7.98 16.34 -15.42
CA GLU A 58 -8.68 17.41 -14.71
C GLU A 58 -7.72 18.47 -14.16
N HIS A 59 -6.50 18.07 -13.79
CA HIS A 59 -5.48 18.97 -13.23
C HIS A 59 -4.49 19.50 -14.28
N THR A 60 -4.31 18.79 -15.39
CA THR A 60 -3.32 19.15 -16.42
C THR A 60 -3.92 19.76 -17.66
N GLY A 61 -5.20 19.49 -17.91
CA GLY A 61 -5.85 19.81 -19.19
C GLY A 61 -5.35 18.94 -20.35
N TRP A 62 -4.72 17.81 -20.08
CA TRP A 62 -4.24 16.89 -21.10
C TRP A 62 -5.39 16.18 -21.81
N THR A 63 -5.15 15.85 -23.07
CA THR A 63 -5.93 14.88 -23.84
C THR A 63 -5.03 13.69 -24.16
N TYR A 64 -5.60 12.50 -24.33
CA TYR A 64 -4.79 11.28 -24.45
C TYR A 64 -4.99 10.58 -25.79
N GLU A 65 -3.88 10.11 -26.35
CA GLU A 65 -3.84 9.13 -27.42
C GLU A 65 -3.26 7.83 -26.87
N TYR A 66 -4.04 6.75 -26.89
CA TYR A 66 -3.63 5.45 -26.36
C TYR A 66 -3.12 4.54 -27.47
N LYS A 67 -1.93 3.95 -27.27
CA LYS A 67 -1.26 3.03 -28.18
C LYS A 67 -1.10 1.67 -27.51
N SER A 68 -1.81 0.65 -28.00
CA SER A 68 -1.75 -0.72 -27.46
C SER A 68 -0.58 -1.51 -28.03
N GLY A 69 0.12 -2.27 -27.17
CA GLY A 69 1.20 -3.16 -27.55
C GLY A 69 1.57 -4.15 -26.45
N SER A 70 2.58 -4.99 -26.70
CA SER A 70 3.18 -5.79 -25.63
C SER A 70 3.87 -4.86 -24.63
N TRP A 71 4.11 -5.35 -23.40
CA TRP A 71 4.85 -4.57 -22.41
C TRP A 71 6.24 -4.15 -22.89
N GLU A 72 6.95 -5.06 -23.57
CA GLU A 72 8.26 -4.76 -24.16
C GLU A 72 8.16 -3.62 -25.19
N GLN A 73 7.14 -3.65 -26.07
CA GLN A 73 6.90 -2.59 -27.04
C GLN A 73 6.55 -1.25 -26.37
N CYS A 74 5.74 -1.27 -25.30
CA CYS A 74 5.43 -0.06 -24.55
C CYS A 74 6.68 0.61 -23.96
N LEU A 75 7.59 -0.17 -23.38
CA LEU A 75 8.86 0.33 -22.87
C LEU A 75 9.72 0.92 -24.00
N GLU A 76 9.79 0.25 -25.15
CA GLU A 76 10.55 0.71 -26.30
C GLU A 76 10.00 2.04 -26.85
N TRP A 77 8.69 2.14 -27.03
CA TRP A 77 8.05 3.36 -27.50
C TRP A 77 8.27 4.56 -26.58
N VAL A 78 8.21 4.36 -25.27
CA VAL A 78 8.51 5.42 -24.31
C VAL A 78 9.99 5.79 -24.31
N LYS A 79 10.89 4.81 -24.40
CA LYS A 79 12.33 5.04 -24.48
C LYS A 79 12.71 5.84 -25.72
N ASN A 80 12.09 5.53 -26.87
CA ASN A 80 12.36 6.17 -28.16
C ASN A 80 11.54 7.45 -28.40
N GLY A 81 10.64 7.84 -27.49
CA GLY A 81 9.80 9.03 -27.61
C GLY A 81 8.63 8.86 -28.58
N GLU A 82 8.26 7.64 -28.95
CA GLU A 82 7.05 7.34 -29.73
C GLU A 82 5.79 7.37 -28.86
N ALA A 83 5.92 7.17 -27.56
CA ALA A 83 4.92 7.41 -26.55
C ALA A 83 5.52 8.25 -25.42
N ASP A 84 4.68 8.96 -24.68
CA ASP A 84 5.11 9.86 -23.64
C ASP A 84 5.14 9.16 -22.29
N PHE A 85 4.16 8.30 -21.99
CA PHE A 85 4.08 7.52 -20.77
C PHE A 85 3.73 6.06 -21.04
N THR A 86 4.13 5.19 -20.08
CA THR A 86 3.56 3.85 -19.90
C THR A 86 3.45 3.50 -18.42
N PHE A 87 2.60 2.52 -18.09
CA PHE A 87 2.26 2.10 -16.73
C PHE A 87 1.52 0.75 -16.73
N PRO A 88 1.46 0.01 -15.62
CA PRO A 88 2.15 0.21 -14.35
C PRO A 88 3.57 -0.37 -14.42
N ALA A 89 4.56 0.36 -13.95
CA ALA A 89 5.96 -0.08 -13.97
C ALA A 89 6.52 -0.20 -12.55
N GLN A 90 6.98 -1.38 -12.16
CA GLN A 90 7.74 -1.57 -10.93
C GLN A 90 9.14 -0.95 -11.09
N TYR A 91 9.61 -0.33 -10.01
CA TYR A 91 10.96 0.25 -9.98
C TYR A 91 12.04 -0.83 -10.03
N SER A 92 13.07 -0.60 -10.83
CA SER A 92 14.34 -1.29 -10.75
C SER A 92 15.47 -0.35 -11.18
N GLU A 93 16.67 -0.54 -10.67
CA GLU A 93 17.84 0.26 -11.06
C GLU A 93 18.10 0.18 -12.57
N GLN A 94 17.91 -0.99 -13.17
CA GLN A 94 18.04 -1.18 -14.60
C GLN A 94 17.04 -0.29 -15.38
N ARG A 95 15.78 -0.24 -14.95
CA ARG A 95 14.78 0.62 -15.59
C ARG A 95 15.04 2.10 -15.32
N ALA A 96 15.52 2.44 -14.13
CA ALA A 96 15.85 3.80 -13.77
C ALA A 96 17.03 4.38 -14.58
N ALA A 97 17.82 3.55 -15.26
CA ALA A 97 18.82 4.01 -16.21
C ALA A 97 18.21 4.66 -17.44
N ASP A 98 17.06 4.11 -17.94
CA ASP A 98 16.43 4.53 -19.19
C ASP A 98 15.19 5.42 -18.98
N PHE A 99 14.55 5.35 -17.81
CA PHE A 99 13.25 6.00 -17.53
C PHE A 99 13.27 6.89 -16.29
N LEU A 100 12.41 7.91 -16.28
CA LEU A 100 11.98 8.62 -15.09
C LEU A 100 10.72 7.94 -14.54
N PHE A 101 10.62 7.90 -13.22
CA PHE A 101 9.48 7.34 -12.49
C PHE A 101 8.69 8.46 -11.81
N SER A 102 7.37 8.38 -11.79
CA SER A 102 6.54 9.27 -10.99
C SER A 102 6.93 9.17 -9.51
N ARG A 103 6.83 10.29 -8.78
CA ARG A 103 7.17 10.31 -7.33
C ARG A 103 6.20 9.50 -6.49
N GLN A 104 4.93 9.48 -6.91
CA GLN A 104 3.91 8.66 -6.27
C GLN A 104 3.68 7.39 -7.10
N ASN A 105 3.42 6.28 -6.44
CA ASN A 105 2.97 5.08 -7.13
C ASN A 105 1.57 5.31 -7.70
N CYS A 106 1.33 4.79 -8.90
CA CYS A 106 0.00 4.82 -9.51
C CYS A 106 -0.92 3.72 -8.98
N ILE A 107 -0.34 2.63 -8.53
CA ILE A 107 -1.04 1.53 -7.85
C ILE A 107 -0.06 0.79 -6.94
N LEU A 108 -0.54 0.24 -5.84
CA LEU A 108 0.20 -0.76 -5.10
C LEU A 108 -0.15 -2.13 -5.64
N ASP A 109 0.77 -2.70 -6.38
CA ASP A 109 0.65 -4.05 -6.90
C ASP A 109 1.20 -5.08 -5.90
N PHE A 110 0.90 -6.35 -6.12
CA PHE A 110 1.50 -7.47 -5.44
C PHE A 110 1.63 -8.64 -6.41
N ALA A 111 2.62 -9.49 -6.20
CA ALA A 111 2.72 -10.74 -6.92
C ALA A 111 1.70 -11.74 -6.35
N ALA A 112 0.99 -12.42 -7.22
CA ALA A 112 0.00 -13.40 -6.84
C ALA A 112 -0.02 -14.61 -7.77
N ILE A 113 -0.44 -15.74 -7.24
CA ILE A 113 -0.71 -16.95 -8.01
C ILE A 113 -2.21 -17.20 -7.98
N TYR A 114 -2.80 -17.41 -9.15
CA TYR A 114 -4.19 -17.75 -9.32
C TYR A 114 -4.34 -19.10 -10.03
N THR A 115 -5.40 -19.81 -9.74
CA THR A 115 -5.81 -21.02 -10.46
C THR A 115 -7.28 -20.90 -10.89
N SER A 116 -7.77 -21.81 -11.74
CA SER A 116 -9.19 -21.85 -12.08
C SER A 116 -10.04 -22.01 -10.81
N GLY A 117 -11.17 -21.31 -10.74
CA GLY A 117 -12.13 -21.43 -9.65
C GLY A 117 -12.63 -22.85 -9.42
N THR A 118 -12.64 -23.68 -10.46
CA THR A 118 -13.04 -25.09 -10.42
C THR A 118 -11.93 -26.05 -10.02
N ASN A 119 -10.67 -25.59 -9.95
CA ASN A 119 -9.54 -26.44 -9.56
C ASN A 119 -9.63 -26.81 -8.08
N SER A 120 -9.73 -28.11 -7.75
CA SER A 120 -9.80 -28.62 -6.37
C SER A 120 -8.45 -28.98 -5.77
N ASP A 121 -7.40 -29.08 -6.58
CA ASP A 121 -6.09 -29.63 -6.19
C ASP A 121 -5.13 -28.58 -5.70
N ILE A 122 -5.31 -27.33 -6.16
CA ILE A 122 -4.47 -26.18 -5.79
C ILE A 122 -5.24 -25.31 -4.81
N LEU A 123 -4.74 -25.20 -3.58
CA LEU A 123 -5.45 -24.55 -2.47
C LEU A 123 -4.74 -23.27 -2.05
N TYR A 124 -5.53 -22.32 -1.51
CA TYR A 124 -5.01 -21.07 -0.97
C TYR A 124 -4.04 -21.32 0.19
N GLN A 125 -2.84 -20.75 0.09
CA GLN A 125 -1.72 -20.88 1.05
C GLN A 125 -1.20 -22.32 1.26
N ASP A 126 -1.74 -23.33 0.59
CA ASP A 126 -1.09 -24.64 0.48
C ASP A 126 -0.10 -24.61 -0.68
N TYR A 127 1.08 -24.07 -0.40
CA TYR A 127 2.12 -23.88 -1.43
C TYR A 127 2.65 -25.21 -1.96
N GLN A 128 2.58 -26.30 -1.19
CA GLN A 128 3.01 -27.61 -1.66
C GLN A 128 2.06 -28.16 -2.74
N SER A 129 0.82 -27.69 -2.79
CA SER A 129 -0.11 -28.04 -3.89
C SER A 129 0.36 -27.53 -5.26
N LEU A 130 1.32 -26.59 -5.29
CA LEU A 130 1.96 -26.11 -6.52
C LEU A 130 3.11 -26.99 -7.02
N GLN A 131 3.59 -27.95 -6.21
CA GLN A 131 4.73 -28.79 -6.59
C GLN A 131 4.51 -29.52 -7.92
N GLY A 132 5.41 -29.31 -8.88
CA GLY A 132 5.36 -29.92 -10.21
C GLY A 132 4.28 -29.36 -11.15
N LYS A 133 3.45 -28.42 -10.71
CA LYS A 133 2.36 -27.81 -11.51
C LYS A 133 2.90 -26.94 -12.63
N ARG A 134 2.08 -26.81 -13.70
CA ARG A 134 2.35 -25.97 -14.87
C ARG A 134 1.90 -24.55 -14.57
N LEU A 135 2.82 -23.59 -14.57
CA LEU A 135 2.54 -22.19 -14.25
C LEU A 135 2.75 -21.28 -15.45
N GLY A 136 1.72 -20.52 -15.82
CA GLY A 136 1.77 -19.51 -16.87
C GLY A 136 2.29 -18.17 -16.34
N MET A 137 3.17 -17.54 -17.10
CA MET A 137 3.83 -16.27 -16.77
C MET A 137 3.91 -15.38 -18.01
N ILE A 138 3.89 -14.06 -17.82
CA ILE A 138 4.11 -13.10 -18.93
C ILE A 138 5.62 -12.89 -19.11
N LYS A 139 6.10 -13.06 -20.35
CA LYS A 139 7.51 -12.85 -20.68
C LYS A 139 7.96 -11.42 -20.35
N GLY A 140 9.15 -11.29 -19.75
CA GLY A 140 9.72 -9.97 -19.40
C GLY A 140 9.04 -9.25 -18.21
N ASN A 141 8.03 -9.85 -17.58
CA ASN A 141 7.40 -9.24 -16.40
C ASN A 141 8.34 -9.32 -15.19
N TYR A 142 8.46 -8.18 -14.46
CA TYR A 142 9.28 -8.09 -13.24
C TYR A 142 8.83 -9.06 -12.14
N LEU A 143 7.53 -9.33 -12.07
CA LEU A 143 6.95 -10.24 -11.08
C LEU A 143 7.51 -11.68 -11.19
N ASN A 144 8.07 -12.05 -12.34
CA ASN A 144 8.74 -13.36 -12.51
C ASN A 144 9.93 -13.53 -11.56
N LEU A 145 10.66 -12.44 -11.27
CA LEU A 145 11.78 -12.46 -10.30
C LEU A 145 11.27 -12.64 -8.86
N CYS A 146 10.16 -12.00 -8.54
CA CYS A 146 9.49 -12.14 -7.24
C CYS A 146 9.03 -13.59 -7.04
N PHE A 147 8.43 -14.17 -8.09
CA PHE A 147 8.00 -15.56 -8.09
C PHE A 147 9.16 -16.53 -7.86
N ASP A 148 10.31 -16.33 -8.53
CA ASP A 148 11.47 -17.21 -8.38
C ASP A 148 12.01 -17.20 -6.95
N LYS A 149 12.04 -16.04 -6.31
CA LYS A 149 12.38 -15.90 -4.89
C LYS A 149 11.37 -16.60 -3.99
N PHE A 150 10.07 -16.40 -4.27
CA PHE A 150 8.99 -17.00 -3.50
C PHE A 150 9.05 -18.53 -3.53
N VAL A 151 9.06 -19.16 -4.71
CA VAL A 151 9.10 -20.63 -4.81
C VAL A 151 10.38 -21.20 -4.23
N GLY A 152 11.53 -20.52 -4.42
CA GLY A 152 12.79 -20.90 -3.81
C GLY A 152 12.73 -20.88 -2.28
N SER A 153 12.10 -19.85 -1.69
CA SER A 153 11.92 -19.73 -0.24
C SER A 153 11.00 -20.80 0.36
N LYS A 154 10.08 -21.34 -0.44
CA LYS A 154 9.12 -22.40 -0.04
C LYS A 154 9.59 -23.81 -0.41
N GLY A 155 10.74 -23.96 -1.08
CA GLY A 155 11.25 -25.25 -1.53
C GLY A 155 10.36 -25.92 -2.60
N ILE A 156 9.68 -25.13 -3.43
CA ILE A 156 8.73 -25.60 -4.44
C ILE A 156 9.38 -25.54 -5.81
N SER A 157 9.11 -26.55 -6.64
CA SER A 157 9.49 -26.59 -8.06
C SER A 157 8.25 -26.63 -8.93
N VAL A 158 8.17 -25.76 -9.95
CA VAL A 158 7.08 -25.66 -10.90
C VAL A 158 7.60 -25.70 -12.34
N GLN A 159 6.73 -26.05 -13.29
CA GLN A 159 7.04 -25.98 -14.73
C GLN A 159 6.56 -24.62 -15.24
N LYS A 160 7.50 -23.77 -15.69
CA LYS A 160 7.20 -22.39 -16.14
C LYS A 160 6.90 -22.36 -17.64
N PHE A 161 5.78 -21.73 -18.00
CA PHE A 161 5.38 -21.47 -19.38
C PHE A 161 5.23 -19.97 -19.59
N TYR A 162 5.91 -19.42 -20.60
CA TYR A 162 5.93 -18.00 -20.86
C TYR A 162 5.07 -17.63 -22.07
N TYR A 163 4.23 -16.61 -21.90
CA TYR A 163 3.29 -16.08 -22.89
C TYR A 163 3.60 -14.61 -23.17
N SER A 164 3.06 -14.08 -24.28
CA SER A 164 3.31 -12.71 -24.69
C SER A 164 2.34 -11.71 -24.04
N SER A 165 1.17 -12.17 -23.59
CA SER A 165 0.11 -11.32 -23.01
C SER A 165 -0.68 -12.03 -21.90
N GLY A 166 -1.39 -11.22 -21.11
CA GLY A 166 -2.33 -11.73 -20.09
C GLY A 166 -3.47 -12.53 -20.70
N ALA A 167 -3.98 -12.12 -21.88
CA ALA A 167 -5.03 -12.83 -22.60
C ALA A 167 -4.59 -14.27 -22.96
N GLU A 168 -3.39 -14.44 -23.51
CA GLU A 168 -2.87 -15.76 -23.84
C GLU A 168 -2.68 -16.66 -22.61
N VAL A 169 -2.24 -16.07 -21.48
CA VAL A 169 -2.13 -16.81 -20.21
C VAL A 169 -3.49 -17.26 -19.72
N ASN A 170 -4.51 -16.40 -19.78
CA ASN A 170 -5.87 -16.71 -19.37
C ASN A 170 -6.50 -17.78 -20.24
N GLU A 171 -6.34 -17.69 -21.56
CA GLU A 171 -6.78 -18.73 -22.49
C GLU A 171 -6.11 -20.08 -22.21
N ALA A 172 -4.81 -20.09 -21.91
CA ALA A 172 -4.08 -21.29 -21.59
C ALA A 172 -4.57 -21.95 -20.27
N LEU A 173 -4.93 -21.14 -19.26
CA LEU A 173 -5.52 -21.61 -18.02
C LEU A 173 -6.92 -22.20 -18.28
N ALA A 174 -7.77 -21.49 -18.98
CA ALA A 174 -9.12 -21.93 -19.33
C ALA A 174 -9.12 -23.23 -20.16
N ALA A 175 -8.13 -23.38 -21.05
CA ALA A 175 -7.94 -24.57 -21.87
C ALA A 175 -7.25 -25.75 -21.11
N GLY A 176 -6.91 -25.58 -19.83
CA GLY A 176 -6.21 -26.60 -19.05
C GLY A 176 -4.78 -26.91 -19.51
N LYS A 177 -4.16 -26.02 -20.33
CA LYS A 177 -2.76 -26.15 -20.76
C LYS A 177 -1.79 -25.85 -19.62
N ILE A 178 -2.19 -25.03 -18.69
CA ILE A 178 -1.49 -24.69 -17.44
C ILE A 178 -2.45 -24.86 -16.25
N ASP A 179 -1.89 -25.03 -15.06
CA ASP A 179 -2.65 -25.34 -13.85
C ASP A 179 -2.86 -24.07 -13.00
N ALA A 180 -1.95 -23.11 -13.11
CA ALA A 180 -2.00 -21.85 -12.41
C ALA A 180 -1.33 -20.73 -13.22
N ILE A 181 -1.59 -19.49 -12.84
CA ILE A 181 -0.98 -18.30 -13.44
C ILE A 181 -0.31 -17.47 -12.37
N MET A 182 0.81 -16.84 -12.74
CA MET A 182 1.45 -15.80 -11.95
C MET A 182 1.09 -14.44 -12.53
N SER A 183 0.56 -13.55 -11.70
CA SER A 183 0.14 -12.22 -12.11
C SER A 183 0.21 -11.23 -10.95
N GLY A 184 -0.09 -9.95 -11.24
CA GLY A 184 -0.34 -8.92 -10.23
C GLY A 184 -1.79 -8.96 -9.70
N ASN A 185 -2.15 -7.98 -8.87
CA ASN A 185 -3.49 -7.86 -8.30
C ASN A 185 -4.58 -7.53 -9.34
N CYS A 186 -4.17 -7.15 -10.54
CA CYS A 186 -5.04 -6.65 -11.61
C CYS A 186 -5.81 -7.75 -12.37
N VAL A 187 -5.72 -9.03 -11.97
CA VAL A 187 -6.21 -10.17 -12.78
C VAL A 187 -7.37 -10.92 -12.12
N LEU A 188 -8.09 -10.29 -11.19
CA LEU A 188 -9.22 -10.97 -10.55
C LEU A 188 -10.44 -11.01 -11.45
N ASP A 189 -10.74 -12.23 -11.90
CA ASP A 189 -11.93 -12.66 -12.60
C ASP A 189 -12.73 -13.60 -11.67
N GLU A 190 -14.04 -13.59 -11.79
CA GLU A 190 -14.93 -14.47 -10.98
C GLU A 190 -14.63 -15.96 -11.17
N ASP A 191 -14.00 -16.31 -12.29
CA ASP A 191 -13.63 -17.69 -12.62
C ASP A 191 -12.29 -18.15 -12.05
N LYS A 192 -11.59 -17.30 -11.32
CA LYS A 192 -10.27 -17.61 -10.74
C LYS A 192 -10.30 -17.55 -9.22
N LYS A 193 -9.49 -18.39 -8.61
CA LYS A 193 -9.23 -18.32 -7.17
C LYS A 193 -7.76 -18.03 -6.87
N LEU A 194 -7.54 -17.21 -5.87
CA LEU A 194 -6.23 -16.88 -5.34
C LEU A 194 -5.60 -18.10 -4.67
N VAL A 195 -4.33 -18.35 -4.93
CA VAL A 195 -3.53 -19.42 -4.32
C VAL A 195 -2.48 -18.86 -3.36
N ALA A 196 -1.78 -17.83 -3.79
CA ALA A 196 -0.76 -17.16 -2.99
C ALA A 196 -0.72 -15.68 -3.32
N LYS A 197 -0.37 -14.87 -2.32
CA LYS A 197 -0.11 -13.45 -2.44
C LYS A 197 1.22 -13.15 -1.74
N PHE A 198 2.11 -12.48 -2.42
CA PHE A 198 3.45 -12.19 -1.91
C PHE A 198 4.03 -10.95 -2.59
N ASP A 199 5.08 -10.37 -2.02
CA ASP A 199 5.80 -9.20 -2.53
C ASP A 199 4.88 -8.03 -2.93
N TYR A 200 4.64 -7.11 -2.01
CA TYR A 200 3.95 -5.85 -2.31
C TYR A 200 4.88 -4.91 -3.05
N LEU A 201 4.50 -4.54 -4.27
CA LEU A 201 5.32 -3.80 -5.18
C LEU A 201 4.60 -2.52 -5.63
N PRO A 202 5.07 -1.35 -5.22
CA PRO A 202 4.54 -0.12 -5.79
C PRO A 202 4.88 -0.07 -7.29
N ALA A 203 3.88 0.22 -8.10
CA ALA A 203 4.03 0.45 -9.52
C ALA A 203 3.80 1.93 -9.85
N TYR A 204 4.52 2.42 -10.83
CA TYR A 204 4.65 3.83 -11.17
C TYR A 204 4.28 4.08 -12.62
N ILE A 205 4.00 5.35 -12.92
CA ILE A 205 3.96 5.86 -14.30
C ILE A 205 5.40 6.21 -14.67
N ILE A 206 5.84 5.80 -15.85
CA ILE A 206 7.19 6.08 -16.34
C ILE A 206 7.17 6.83 -17.65
N THR A 207 8.20 7.65 -17.87
CA THR A 207 8.47 8.37 -19.13
C THR A 207 9.94 8.24 -19.51
N GLY A 208 10.28 8.58 -20.74
CA GLY A 208 11.67 8.61 -21.20
C GLY A 208 12.52 9.60 -20.40
N LYS A 209 13.82 9.30 -20.26
CA LYS A 209 14.77 10.02 -19.40
C LYS A 209 14.82 11.53 -19.65
N ASN A 210 14.52 11.97 -20.86
CA ASN A 210 14.59 13.38 -21.27
C ASN A 210 13.28 14.17 -21.04
N ASN A 211 12.20 13.52 -20.66
CA ASN A 211 10.86 14.14 -20.49
C ASN A 211 10.64 14.68 -19.06
N THR A 212 11.64 15.36 -18.51
CA THR A 212 11.59 15.87 -17.11
C THR A 212 10.42 16.82 -16.88
N ALA A 213 10.16 17.74 -17.80
CA ALA A 213 9.05 18.71 -17.69
C ALA A 213 7.67 18.03 -17.69
N LEU A 214 7.50 16.98 -18.50
CA LEU A 214 6.24 16.23 -18.55
C LEU A 214 6.03 15.40 -17.29
N MET A 215 7.10 14.76 -16.78
CA MET A 215 7.04 14.05 -15.50
C MET A 215 6.74 14.99 -14.33
N GLU A 216 7.27 16.21 -14.35
CA GLU A 216 7.03 17.19 -13.28
C GLU A 216 5.57 17.65 -13.26
N GLN A 217 4.94 17.84 -14.45
CA GLN A 217 3.51 18.14 -14.56
C GLN A 217 2.65 16.96 -14.04
N LEU A 218 3.02 15.73 -14.39
CA LEU A 218 2.36 14.53 -13.88
C LEU A 218 2.43 14.46 -12.34
N ASP A 219 3.62 14.64 -11.78
CA ASP A 219 3.84 14.60 -10.32
C ASP A 219 3.04 15.68 -9.58
N GLN A 220 2.95 16.88 -10.16
CA GLN A 220 2.13 17.98 -9.62
C GLN A 220 0.63 17.61 -9.63
N ALA A 221 0.13 17.03 -10.72
CA ALA A 221 -1.26 16.60 -10.83
C ALA A 221 -1.58 15.47 -9.83
N MET A 222 -0.75 14.44 -9.76
CA MET A 222 -0.93 13.34 -8.80
C MET A 222 -0.90 13.83 -7.34
N ARG A 223 -0.04 14.81 -7.05
CA ARG A 223 -0.01 15.45 -5.74
C ARG A 223 -1.29 16.25 -5.46
N ALA A 224 -1.81 17.00 -6.44
CA ALA A 224 -3.05 17.75 -6.30
C ALA A 224 -4.23 16.81 -5.99
N ILE A 225 -4.36 15.72 -6.76
CA ILE A 225 -5.38 14.68 -6.53
C ILE A 225 -5.30 14.15 -5.10
N THR A 226 -4.08 13.82 -4.62
CA THR A 226 -3.90 13.29 -3.26
C THR A 226 -4.21 14.33 -2.18
N LEU A 227 -3.93 15.61 -2.41
CA LEU A 227 -4.26 16.67 -1.47
C LEU A 227 -5.76 16.96 -1.39
N GLU A 228 -6.47 16.88 -2.52
CA GLU A 228 -7.92 17.08 -2.60
C GLU A 228 -8.69 15.86 -2.04
N ASN A 229 -8.22 14.67 -2.36
CA ASN A 229 -8.81 13.42 -1.87
C ASN A 229 -7.71 12.40 -1.53
N PRO A 230 -7.28 12.33 -0.27
CA PRO A 230 -6.27 11.36 0.19
C PRO A 230 -6.64 9.89 -0.05
N TYR A 231 -7.93 9.61 -0.22
CA TYR A 231 -8.46 8.25 -0.44
C TYR A 231 -8.74 7.92 -1.91
N PHE A 232 -8.41 8.81 -2.83
CA PHE A 232 -8.73 8.66 -4.25
C PHE A 232 -8.26 7.32 -4.82
N THR A 233 -6.99 6.95 -4.63
CA THR A 233 -6.44 5.70 -5.16
C THR A 233 -7.03 4.46 -4.50
N ALA A 234 -7.37 4.53 -3.21
CA ALA A 234 -8.04 3.45 -2.49
C ALA A 234 -9.48 3.24 -2.98
N ALA A 235 -10.24 4.34 -3.14
CA ALA A 235 -11.59 4.29 -3.70
C ALA A 235 -11.58 3.80 -5.15
N LEU A 236 -10.61 4.25 -5.94
CA LEU A 236 -10.44 3.79 -7.31
C LEU A 236 -10.13 2.29 -7.36
N TYR A 237 -9.25 1.80 -6.48
CA TYR A 237 -8.94 0.39 -6.35
C TYR A 237 -10.20 -0.43 -6.01
N GLU A 238 -10.97 -0.01 -5.01
CA GLU A 238 -12.20 -0.69 -4.60
C GLU A 238 -13.24 -0.77 -5.73
N ASN A 239 -13.37 0.30 -6.52
CA ASN A 239 -14.29 0.32 -7.67
C ASN A 239 -13.96 -0.73 -8.72
N PHE A 240 -12.69 -0.98 -8.99
CA PHE A 240 -12.26 -1.89 -10.05
C PHE A 240 -12.00 -3.32 -9.55
N TYR A 241 -11.56 -3.49 -8.29
CA TYR A 241 -11.06 -4.77 -7.78
C TYR A 241 -11.80 -5.28 -6.53
N GLY A 242 -12.48 -4.42 -5.78
CA GLY A 242 -13.02 -4.77 -4.46
C GLY A 242 -14.03 -5.92 -4.48
N ARG A 243 -14.84 -6.05 -5.56
CA ARG A 243 -15.86 -7.11 -5.65
C ARG A 243 -15.24 -8.49 -5.90
N ALA A 244 -14.27 -8.56 -6.79
CA ALA A 244 -13.64 -9.85 -7.17
C ALA A 244 -12.80 -10.42 -6.02
N ASP A 245 -12.19 -9.55 -5.24
CA ASP A 245 -11.40 -9.92 -4.04
C ASP A 245 -12.27 -10.62 -2.98
N LYS A 246 -13.54 -10.22 -2.84
CA LYS A 246 -14.49 -10.80 -1.87
C LYS A 246 -14.98 -12.19 -2.25
N LEU A 247 -15.08 -12.51 -3.54
CA LEU A 247 -15.63 -13.78 -4.03
C LEU A 247 -14.60 -14.93 -4.03
N ALA A 248 -13.29 -14.62 -4.10
CA ALA A 248 -12.25 -15.63 -4.28
C ALA A 248 -11.88 -16.42 -3.01
N LYS A 249 -12.48 -16.12 -1.83
CA LYS A 249 -11.87 -16.50 -0.54
C LYS A 249 -12.84 -17.20 0.40
N GLY A 250 -13.15 -18.44 0.09
CA GLY A 250 -13.79 -19.37 1.04
C GLY A 250 -12.77 -19.98 2.01
N PHE A 251 -13.20 -20.28 3.25
CA PHE A 251 -12.38 -21.07 4.16
C PHE A 251 -12.29 -22.52 3.70
N THR A 252 -11.11 -23.12 3.85
CA THR A 252 -10.89 -24.55 3.58
C THR A 252 -11.61 -25.42 4.61
N ARG A 253 -11.72 -26.70 4.32
CA ARG A 253 -12.31 -27.66 5.28
C ARG A 253 -11.54 -27.69 6.61
N ALA A 254 -10.21 -27.60 6.57
CA ALA A 254 -9.36 -27.55 7.76
C ALA A 254 -9.61 -26.28 8.58
N GLU A 255 -9.68 -25.11 7.92
CA GLU A 255 -9.98 -23.84 8.56
C GLU A 255 -11.37 -23.84 9.20
N LEU A 256 -12.39 -24.36 8.50
CA LEU A 256 -13.75 -24.48 9.05
C LEU A 256 -13.80 -25.41 10.26
N ALA A 257 -13.07 -26.53 10.23
CA ALA A 257 -12.97 -27.44 11.37
C ALA A 257 -12.28 -26.76 12.55
N TYR A 258 -11.21 -25.97 12.29
CA TYR A 258 -10.55 -25.18 13.33
C TYR A 258 -11.50 -24.14 13.95
N ILE A 259 -12.18 -23.36 13.13
CA ILE A 259 -13.14 -22.32 13.59
C ILE A 259 -14.19 -22.91 14.53
N GLN A 260 -14.70 -24.11 14.22
CA GLN A 260 -15.73 -24.77 15.03
C GLN A 260 -15.26 -25.24 16.39
N THR A 261 -13.96 -25.48 16.57
CA THR A 261 -13.40 -26.09 17.77
C THR A 261 -12.40 -25.19 18.52
N ALA A 262 -12.05 -24.04 17.93
CA ALA A 262 -11.05 -23.13 18.49
C ALA A 262 -11.52 -22.53 19.81
N ALA A 263 -10.64 -22.52 20.81
CA ALA A 263 -10.77 -21.64 21.96
C ALA A 263 -10.64 -20.18 21.53
N PRO A 264 -11.14 -19.21 22.33
CA PRO A 264 -10.93 -17.81 22.04
C PRO A 264 -9.45 -17.47 21.90
N LEU A 265 -9.10 -16.76 20.83
CA LEU A 265 -7.73 -16.29 20.61
C LEU A 265 -7.40 -15.16 21.59
N ARG A 266 -6.30 -15.31 22.28
CA ARG A 266 -5.79 -14.32 23.24
C ARG A 266 -5.04 -13.22 22.47
N VAL A 267 -5.58 -12.01 22.49
CA VAL A 267 -5.03 -10.87 21.76
C VAL A 267 -4.39 -9.90 22.74
N VAL A 268 -3.19 -9.44 22.43
CA VAL A 268 -2.47 -8.38 23.14
C VAL A 268 -2.18 -7.22 22.23
N GLY A 269 -1.90 -6.03 22.78
CA GLY A 269 -1.65 -4.84 21.98
C GLY A 269 -1.01 -3.71 22.78
N ASP A 270 -0.99 -2.50 22.20
CA ASP A 270 -0.46 -1.29 22.82
C ASP A 270 -1.56 -0.52 23.56
N ALA A 271 -1.43 -0.38 24.85
CA ALA A 271 -2.39 0.34 25.71
C ALA A 271 -2.33 1.87 25.53
N ASP A 272 -1.33 2.40 24.82
CA ASP A 272 -1.04 3.84 24.68
C ASP A 272 -0.68 4.23 23.25
N ASN A 273 -1.57 3.92 22.28
CA ASN A 273 -1.44 4.29 20.86
C ASN A 273 -2.75 4.88 20.32
N TYR A 274 -3.33 5.85 21.08
CA TYR A 274 -4.57 6.52 20.66
C TYR A 274 -4.38 7.28 19.32
N PRO A 275 -5.30 7.21 18.35
CA PRO A 275 -6.61 6.53 18.34
C PRO A 275 -6.55 5.13 17.72
N MET A 276 -5.38 4.62 17.43
CA MET A 276 -5.23 3.33 16.77
C MET A 276 -5.55 2.18 17.72
N GLU A 277 -5.02 2.25 18.94
CA GLU A 277 -5.32 1.30 20.02
C GLU A 277 -4.99 1.92 21.39
N TRP A 278 -5.91 1.80 22.35
CA TRP A 278 -5.67 2.29 23.71
C TRP A 278 -6.54 1.58 24.73
N LEU A 279 -6.08 1.59 25.99
CA LEU A 279 -6.88 1.12 27.12
C LEU A 279 -7.79 2.25 27.63
N ASP A 280 -9.10 2.03 27.62
CA ASP A 280 -10.04 2.93 28.29
C ASP A 280 -9.91 2.77 29.82
N GLY A 281 -9.21 3.72 30.45
CA GLY A 281 -8.93 3.70 31.89
C GLY A 281 -10.17 3.69 32.81
N LYS A 282 -11.36 4.03 32.26
CA LYS A 282 -12.63 3.99 33.01
C LYS A 282 -13.18 2.56 33.13
N ASN A 283 -12.98 1.75 32.12
CA ASN A 283 -13.63 0.43 31.98
C ASN A 283 -12.62 -0.72 31.85
N GLY A 284 -11.33 -0.43 31.71
CA GLY A 284 -10.30 -1.46 31.50
C GLY A 284 -10.44 -2.21 30.16
N VAL A 285 -11.07 -1.59 29.16
CA VAL A 285 -11.35 -2.21 27.87
C VAL A 285 -10.47 -1.57 26.80
N TYR A 286 -9.85 -2.40 25.97
CA TYR A 286 -9.16 -1.93 24.76
C TYR A 286 -10.13 -1.37 23.76
N LYS A 287 -9.78 -0.23 23.19
CA LYS A 287 -10.51 0.49 22.13
C LYS A 287 -9.56 0.91 21.04
N GLY A 288 -10.09 1.32 19.90
CA GLY A 288 -9.32 1.88 18.80
C GLY A 288 -9.55 1.20 17.47
N ALA A 289 -8.96 1.78 16.44
CA ALA A 289 -9.13 1.30 15.07
C ALA A 289 -8.72 -0.17 14.91
N TYR A 290 -7.62 -0.59 15.52
CA TYR A 290 -7.17 -1.99 15.43
C TYR A 290 -8.16 -2.96 16.09
N GLN A 291 -8.75 -2.56 17.22
CA GLN A 291 -9.77 -3.35 17.90
C GLN A 291 -11.05 -3.50 17.07
N ASP A 292 -11.44 -2.46 16.37
CA ASP A 292 -12.62 -2.51 15.51
C ASP A 292 -12.36 -3.35 14.25
N VAL A 293 -11.13 -3.33 13.71
CA VAL A 293 -10.71 -4.27 12.65
C VAL A 293 -10.76 -5.72 13.15
N LEU A 294 -10.21 -6.02 14.32
CA LEU A 294 -10.29 -7.36 14.92
C LEU A 294 -11.72 -7.86 15.07
N LYS A 295 -12.67 -6.97 15.46
CA LYS A 295 -14.11 -7.31 15.51
C LYS A 295 -14.66 -7.67 14.12
N LEU A 296 -14.27 -6.93 13.07
CA LEU A 296 -14.68 -7.28 11.71
C LEU A 296 -14.12 -8.64 11.27
N LEU A 297 -12.85 -8.91 11.60
CA LEU A 297 -12.24 -10.22 11.31
C LEU A 297 -12.94 -11.35 12.08
N ALA A 298 -13.29 -11.13 13.35
CA ALA A 298 -14.05 -12.08 14.14
C ALA A 298 -15.44 -12.34 13.55
N GLN A 299 -16.13 -11.30 13.09
CA GLN A 299 -17.43 -11.42 12.43
C GLN A 299 -17.36 -12.18 11.10
N ASP A 300 -16.33 -11.91 10.28
CA ASP A 300 -16.15 -12.61 8.99
C ASP A 300 -15.73 -14.07 9.16
N SER A 301 -14.84 -14.33 10.11
CA SER A 301 -14.26 -15.66 10.31
C SER A 301 -15.08 -16.57 11.20
N GLY A 302 -15.84 -16.01 12.14
CA GLY A 302 -16.48 -16.77 13.22
C GLY A 302 -15.55 -17.13 14.38
N LEU A 303 -14.29 -16.69 14.35
CA LEU A 303 -13.36 -16.84 15.47
C LEU A 303 -13.76 -15.95 16.64
N THR A 304 -13.60 -16.42 17.85
CA THR A 304 -13.71 -15.60 19.05
C THR A 304 -12.35 -15.06 19.46
N MET A 305 -12.31 -13.80 19.90
CA MET A 305 -11.08 -13.12 20.30
C MET A 305 -11.28 -12.47 21.67
N GLU A 306 -10.31 -12.63 22.55
CA GLU A 306 -10.31 -12.05 23.89
C GLU A 306 -9.06 -11.19 24.08
N MET A 307 -9.27 -9.92 24.47
CA MET A 307 -8.16 -9.03 24.77
C MET A 307 -7.56 -9.34 26.14
N THR A 308 -6.26 -9.54 26.17
CA THR A 308 -5.48 -9.71 27.40
C THR A 308 -4.77 -8.40 27.72
N TYR A 309 -5.00 -7.89 28.92
CA TYR A 309 -4.34 -6.68 29.37
C TYR A 309 -2.83 -6.89 29.53
N THR A 310 -2.07 -5.92 29.06
CA THR A 310 -0.62 -5.79 29.27
C THR A 310 -0.30 -4.37 29.73
N PRO A 311 0.64 -4.18 30.66
CA PRO A 311 0.99 -2.86 31.16
C PRO A 311 1.70 -2.01 30.09
N ASP A 312 2.40 -2.66 29.17
CA ASP A 312 3.18 -2.04 28.10
C ASP A 312 3.35 -2.98 26.90
N MET A 313 3.84 -2.45 25.81
CA MET A 313 4.04 -3.19 24.55
C MET A 313 5.16 -4.25 24.68
N ALA A 314 6.16 -4.04 25.53
CA ALA A 314 7.22 -5.05 25.75
C ALA A 314 6.64 -6.33 26.38
N SER A 315 5.77 -6.17 27.37
CA SER A 315 5.01 -7.28 27.96
C SER A 315 4.12 -8.00 26.94
N SER A 316 3.55 -7.27 25.98
CA SER A 316 2.77 -7.87 24.88
C SER A 316 3.63 -8.76 23.98
N TRP A 317 4.83 -8.32 23.63
CA TRP A 317 5.79 -9.11 22.86
C TRP A 317 6.25 -10.37 23.60
N GLU A 318 6.51 -10.26 24.91
CA GLU A 318 6.87 -11.41 25.73
C GLU A 318 5.75 -12.45 25.80
N LEU A 319 4.50 -12.00 26.01
CA LEU A 319 3.34 -12.91 26.03
C LEU A 319 3.16 -13.64 24.70
N LEU A 320 3.40 -12.96 23.58
CA LEU A 320 3.33 -13.56 22.25
C LEU A 320 4.42 -14.64 22.07
N ALA A 321 5.67 -14.30 22.38
CA ALA A 321 6.82 -15.21 22.28
C ALA A 321 6.66 -16.46 23.16
N ASP A 322 6.14 -16.27 24.37
CA ASP A 322 5.87 -17.38 25.31
C ASP A 322 4.67 -18.25 24.88
N GLY A 323 3.84 -17.79 23.92
CA GLY A 323 2.59 -18.44 23.52
C GLY A 323 1.48 -18.31 24.58
N ARG A 324 1.60 -17.32 25.46
CA ARG A 324 0.53 -16.89 26.39
C ARG A 324 -0.45 -15.92 25.71
N ALA A 325 -0.04 -15.31 24.61
CA ALA A 325 -0.90 -14.65 23.66
C ALA A 325 -0.78 -15.35 22.29
N ASP A 326 -1.85 -15.29 21.51
CA ASP A 326 -1.95 -15.89 20.19
C ASP A 326 -1.75 -14.86 19.10
N VAL A 327 -2.19 -13.62 19.34
CA VAL A 327 -2.19 -12.52 18.40
C VAL A 327 -1.68 -11.25 19.09
N ILE A 328 -0.82 -10.50 18.39
CA ILE A 328 -0.49 -9.12 18.76
C ILE A 328 -1.03 -8.17 17.70
N SER A 329 -1.70 -7.10 18.13
CA SER A 329 -2.39 -6.16 17.22
C SER A 329 -1.49 -5.04 16.75
N GLY A 330 -1.77 -4.53 15.54
CA GLY A 330 -1.24 -3.27 15.03
C GLY A 330 0.28 -3.17 14.94
N ILE A 331 0.95 -4.16 14.37
CA ILE A 331 2.41 -4.18 14.30
C ILE A 331 2.95 -3.80 12.92
N VAL A 332 4.09 -3.14 12.93
CA VAL A 332 5.05 -3.06 11.83
C VAL A 332 6.08 -4.16 12.04
N TRP A 333 6.38 -4.95 11.03
CA TRP A 333 7.25 -6.11 11.17
C TRP A 333 8.52 -6.01 10.34
N THR A 334 9.57 -6.64 10.85
CA THR A 334 10.82 -6.92 10.13
C THR A 334 11.19 -8.39 10.34
N LYS A 335 12.10 -8.91 9.53
CA LYS A 335 12.58 -10.30 9.69
C LYS A 335 13.28 -10.50 11.02
N GLU A 336 13.97 -9.49 11.50
CA GLU A 336 14.66 -9.49 12.79
C GLU A 336 13.66 -9.59 13.93
N LEU A 337 12.58 -8.83 13.88
CA LEU A 337 11.52 -8.84 14.89
C LEU A 337 10.76 -10.17 14.90
N GLU A 338 10.45 -10.74 13.72
CA GLU A 338 9.84 -12.07 13.60
C GLU A 338 10.72 -13.17 14.21
N ALA A 339 12.04 -13.09 14.01
CA ALA A 339 12.98 -14.05 14.58
C ALA A 339 13.13 -13.86 16.10
N GLN A 340 13.09 -12.61 16.60
CA GLN A 340 13.25 -12.30 18.01
C GLN A 340 12.06 -12.79 18.86
N TYR A 341 10.84 -12.62 18.37
CA TYR A 341 9.61 -12.90 19.12
C TYR A 341 8.80 -14.10 18.60
N ASP A 342 9.38 -14.87 17.69
CA ASP A 342 8.85 -16.15 17.17
C ASP A 342 7.39 -16.07 16.68
N PHE A 343 7.11 -15.10 15.82
CA PHE A 343 5.79 -14.91 15.22
C PHE A 343 5.82 -14.95 13.69
N LEU A 344 4.64 -14.98 13.09
CA LEU A 344 4.38 -14.74 11.67
C LEU A 344 3.50 -13.51 11.55
N HIS A 345 3.73 -12.66 10.55
CA HIS A 345 2.85 -11.52 10.28
C HIS A 345 1.72 -11.90 9.32
N THR A 346 0.60 -11.22 9.46
CA THR A 346 -0.51 -11.32 8.50
C THR A 346 -0.25 -10.47 7.26
N ASP A 347 -1.12 -10.59 6.25
CA ASP A 347 -1.25 -9.58 5.21
C ASP A 347 -1.48 -8.20 5.85
N THR A 348 -1.07 -7.15 5.15
CA THR A 348 -1.32 -5.77 5.57
C THR A 348 -2.81 -5.47 5.51
N PHE A 349 -3.39 -5.04 6.64
CA PHE A 349 -4.77 -4.56 6.65
C PHE A 349 -4.87 -3.04 6.55
N LEU A 350 -3.82 -2.32 6.95
CA LEU A 350 -3.76 -0.87 6.93
C LEU A 350 -2.38 -0.41 6.50
N LYS A 351 -2.32 0.69 5.75
CA LYS A 351 -1.10 1.46 5.55
C LYS A 351 -1.21 2.76 6.32
N GLU A 352 -0.32 2.94 7.24
CA GLU A 352 -0.24 4.15 8.03
C GLU A 352 0.64 5.19 7.34
N ASN A 353 0.10 6.39 7.23
CA ASN A 353 0.89 7.54 6.82
C ASN A 353 1.64 8.09 8.02
N TYR A 354 2.96 8.24 7.89
CA TYR A 354 3.80 8.83 8.92
C TYR A 354 4.14 10.27 8.58
N LEU A 355 4.09 11.13 9.59
CA LEU A 355 4.55 12.51 9.54
C LEU A 355 5.90 12.65 10.20
N ILE A 356 6.70 13.56 9.67
CA ILE A 356 7.91 14.06 10.32
C ILE A 356 7.57 15.43 10.89
N LEU A 357 7.71 15.59 12.21
CA LEU A 357 7.59 16.85 12.90
C LEU A 357 8.96 17.38 13.28
N GLY A 358 9.17 18.67 13.08
CA GLY A 358 10.36 19.39 13.51
C GLY A 358 9.99 20.79 14.02
N ARG A 359 10.95 21.53 14.53
CA ARG A 359 10.75 22.89 15.04
C ARG A 359 10.40 23.84 13.89
N ARG A 360 9.45 24.73 14.15
CA ARG A 360 9.00 25.74 13.18
C ARG A 360 10.16 26.65 12.81
N GLY A 361 10.36 26.85 11.50
CA GLY A 361 11.40 27.73 10.96
C GLY A 361 12.77 27.08 10.78
N GLU A 362 12.94 25.82 11.18
CA GLU A 362 14.13 25.04 10.89
C GLU A 362 13.98 24.27 9.57
N SER A 363 15.10 24.10 8.88
CA SER A 363 15.22 23.27 7.68
C SER A 363 16.10 22.06 7.98
N PHE A 364 15.71 20.89 7.51
CA PHE A 364 16.41 19.64 7.78
C PHE A 364 16.87 19.01 6.47
N ASP A 365 18.15 18.62 6.42
CA ASP A 365 18.68 17.78 5.35
C ASP A 365 18.48 16.31 5.75
N PHE A 366 17.54 15.66 5.12
CA PHE A 366 17.18 14.24 5.40
C PHE A 366 18.26 13.25 4.98
N ASN A 367 19.26 13.67 4.20
CA ASN A 367 20.43 12.86 3.87
C ASN A 367 21.54 12.96 4.93
N SER A 368 21.41 13.91 5.84
CA SER A 368 22.36 14.09 6.94
C SER A 368 22.03 13.19 8.14
N ARG A 369 22.92 13.19 9.13
CA ARG A 369 22.70 12.49 10.38
C ARG A 369 21.74 13.29 11.26
N LEU A 370 20.48 12.84 11.32
CA LEU A 370 19.45 13.43 12.17
C LEU A 370 19.20 12.56 13.41
N LYS A 371 18.92 13.21 14.54
CA LYS A 371 18.37 12.56 15.73
C LYS A 371 16.85 12.53 15.61
N VAL A 372 16.28 11.31 15.63
CA VAL A 372 14.85 11.08 15.43
C VAL A 372 14.24 10.57 16.73
N ALA A 373 13.42 11.38 17.36
CA ALA A 373 12.66 10.93 18.53
C ALA A 373 11.57 9.93 18.10
N MET A 374 11.49 8.82 18.78
CA MET A 374 10.51 7.77 18.51
C MET A 374 10.12 7.05 19.82
N LYS A 375 8.84 6.66 19.90
CA LYS A 375 8.35 5.92 21.05
C LYS A 375 9.01 4.53 21.13
N THR A 376 9.54 4.15 22.27
CA THR A 376 10.26 2.88 22.51
C THR A 376 9.43 1.65 22.12
N SER A 377 8.10 1.72 22.25
CA SER A 377 7.20 0.62 21.88
C SER A 377 7.09 0.39 20.35
N PHE A 378 7.56 1.32 19.52
CA PHE A 378 7.48 1.24 18.06
C PHE A 378 8.69 0.50 17.45
N ILE A 379 9.03 -0.67 18.00
CA ILE A 379 10.23 -1.44 17.64
C ILE A 379 10.29 -1.72 16.13
N GLY A 380 9.23 -2.27 15.54
CA GLY A 380 9.20 -2.58 14.11
C GLY A 380 9.30 -1.35 13.22
N THR A 381 8.68 -0.24 13.62
CA THR A 381 8.82 1.05 12.91
C THR A 381 10.26 1.56 13.02
N ALA A 382 10.87 1.46 14.20
CA ALA A 382 12.26 1.86 14.41
C ALA A 382 13.22 1.05 13.52
N ASP A 383 13.03 -0.26 13.43
CA ASP A 383 13.85 -1.12 12.57
C ASP A 383 13.64 -0.82 11.08
N TYR A 384 12.40 -0.60 10.67
CA TYR A 384 12.10 -0.16 9.29
C TYR A 384 12.83 1.16 8.97
N ILE A 385 12.85 2.12 9.89
CA ILE A 385 13.54 3.40 9.70
C ILE A 385 15.05 3.22 9.68
N ARG A 386 15.64 2.40 10.55
CA ARG A 386 17.08 2.09 10.54
C ARG A 386 17.53 1.47 9.21
N GLN A 387 16.71 0.62 8.62
CA GLN A 387 17.02 0.02 7.31
C GLN A 387 16.92 1.05 6.18
N LYS A 388 15.90 1.91 6.21
CA LYS A 388 15.64 2.88 5.14
C LYS A 388 16.53 4.13 5.21
N TYR A 389 16.88 4.56 6.43
CA TYR A 389 17.68 5.76 6.72
C TYR A 389 18.80 5.41 7.72
N PRO A 390 19.80 4.63 7.31
CA PRO A 390 20.85 4.15 8.24
C PRO A 390 21.69 5.28 8.84
N GLN A 391 21.66 6.47 8.24
CA GLN A 391 22.33 7.66 8.76
C GLN A 391 21.59 8.33 9.92
N TRP A 392 20.30 8.02 10.15
CA TRP A 392 19.53 8.60 11.24
C TRP A 392 19.81 7.90 12.57
N GLN A 393 19.86 8.66 13.64
CA GLN A 393 20.01 8.15 14.99
C GLN A 393 18.66 8.21 15.70
N ILE A 394 18.09 7.05 16.02
CA ILE A 394 16.85 6.99 16.82
C ILE A 394 17.19 7.32 18.26
N VAL A 395 16.37 8.16 18.87
CA VAL A 395 16.37 8.53 20.29
C VAL A 395 15.04 8.07 20.86
N ASP A 396 15.09 7.12 21.78
CA ASP A 396 13.91 6.49 22.34
C ASP A 396 13.26 7.37 23.42
N GLY A 397 11.94 7.50 23.36
CA GLY A 397 11.11 8.14 24.37
C GLY A 397 10.05 7.18 24.89
N ASP A 398 9.74 7.24 26.18
CA ASP A 398 8.79 6.32 26.81
C ASP A 398 7.35 6.57 26.37
N THR A 399 7.01 7.83 26.08
CA THR A 399 5.68 8.26 25.65
C THR A 399 5.75 9.13 24.42
N LEU A 400 4.62 9.32 23.76
CA LEU A 400 4.52 10.25 22.63
C LEU A 400 4.84 11.69 23.06
N GLU A 401 4.39 12.09 24.25
CA GLU A 401 4.66 13.40 24.83
C GLU A 401 6.16 13.61 25.06
N SER A 402 6.87 12.63 25.62
CA SER A 402 8.32 12.75 25.85
C SER A 402 9.09 12.89 24.52
N CYS A 403 8.68 12.20 23.48
CA CYS A 403 9.26 12.36 22.13
C CYS A 403 9.03 13.77 21.56
N LEU A 404 7.83 14.33 21.73
CA LEU A 404 7.52 15.70 21.32
C LEU A 404 8.37 16.73 22.10
N GLU A 405 8.53 16.52 23.41
CA GLU A 405 9.37 17.38 24.27
C GLU A 405 10.84 17.32 23.87
N MET A 406 11.38 16.15 23.53
CA MET A 406 12.75 16.03 23.02
C MET A 406 12.98 16.92 21.80
N VAL A 407 12.00 16.99 20.87
CA VAL A 407 12.13 17.87 19.69
C VAL A 407 12.00 19.35 20.08
N VAL A 408 11.05 19.71 20.96
CA VAL A 408 10.90 21.08 21.46
C VAL A 408 12.18 21.57 22.13
N ASN A 409 12.79 20.72 22.96
CA ASN A 409 13.99 21.04 23.74
C ASN A 409 15.30 20.96 22.93
N GLY A 410 15.27 20.44 21.70
CA GLY A 410 16.46 20.28 20.85
C GLY A 410 17.31 19.06 21.19
N GLU A 411 16.79 18.12 21.98
CA GLU A 411 17.43 16.83 22.27
C GLU A 411 17.36 15.88 21.06
N ALA A 412 16.27 16.01 20.26
CA ALA A 412 16.13 15.43 18.93
C ALA A 412 15.85 16.52 17.88
N ASP A 413 16.23 16.24 16.64
CA ASP A 413 16.01 17.17 15.51
C ASP A 413 14.57 17.09 15.01
N ILE A 414 14.07 15.88 14.88
CA ILE A 414 12.74 15.56 14.35
C ILE A 414 12.10 14.45 15.17
N MET A 415 10.79 14.35 15.04
CA MET A 415 10.01 13.19 15.50
C MET A 415 9.28 12.55 14.31
N LEU A 416 9.31 11.24 14.27
CA LEU A 416 8.54 10.44 13.31
C LEU A 416 7.41 9.71 14.02
N GLY A 417 6.20 9.78 13.49
CA GLY A 417 5.07 9.05 14.03
C GLY A 417 3.88 9.00 13.07
N ASN A 418 2.96 8.10 13.35
CA ASN A 418 1.71 7.96 12.61
C ASN A 418 0.98 9.31 12.51
N SER A 419 0.57 9.69 11.30
CA SER A 419 0.00 11.01 11.00
C SER A 419 -1.27 11.30 11.82
N ILE A 420 -2.11 10.31 12.05
CA ILE A 420 -3.36 10.42 12.80
C ILE A 420 -3.04 10.67 14.28
N VAL A 421 -2.17 9.83 14.85
CA VAL A 421 -1.71 9.95 16.24
C VAL A 421 -1.07 11.32 16.47
N MET A 422 -0.13 11.70 15.61
CA MET A 422 0.60 12.96 15.70
C MET A 422 -0.30 14.18 15.52
N THR A 423 -1.28 14.11 14.63
CA THR A 423 -2.23 15.20 14.38
C THR A 423 -3.13 15.40 15.60
N THR A 424 -3.57 14.34 16.24
CA THR A 424 -4.41 14.40 17.45
C THR A 424 -3.68 15.07 18.61
N ASN A 425 -2.40 14.73 18.84
CA ASN A 425 -1.59 15.33 19.91
C ASN A 425 -1.09 16.74 19.56
N ARG A 426 -0.96 17.08 18.27
CA ARG A 426 -0.50 18.38 17.80
C ARG A 426 -1.44 19.55 18.16
N TYR A 427 -2.73 19.28 18.38
CA TYR A 427 -3.68 20.31 18.83
C TYR A 427 -3.45 20.77 20.27
N LEU A 428 -2.58 20.12 21.00
CA LEU A 428 -2.15 20.61 22.30
C LEU A 428 -1.32 21.88 22.08
N SER A 429 -1.77 23.00 22.67
CA SER A 429 -1.10 24.30 22.55
C SER A 429 0.39 24.27 22.96
N LYS A 430 0.75 23.34 23.83
CA LYS A 430 2.10 23.03 24.29
C LYS A 430 3.08 22.75 23.14
N TYR A 431 2.61 22.16 22.02
CA TYR A 431 3.45 21.75 20.90
C TYR A 431 3.27 22.62 19.65
N ALA A 432 2.74 23.84 19.79
CA ALA A 432 2.51 24.76 18.66
C ALA A 432 3.81 25.22 17.96
N SER A 433 4.96 25.03 18.59
CA SER A 433 6.28 25.27 18.00
C SER A 433 6.71 24.19 16.99
N LEU A 434 6.03 23.04 16.97
CA LEU A 434 6.31 21.97 16.03
C LEU A 434 5.42 22.08 14.80
N MET A 435 5.96 21.64 13.67
CA MET A 435 5.22 21.57 12.40
C MET A 435 5.69 20.39 11.54
N PRO A 436 4.86 19.89 10.60
CA PRO A 436 5.33 18.94 9.60
C PRO A 436 6.44 19.57 8.75
N VAL A 437 7.59 18.88 8.68
CA VAL A 437 8.77 19.35 7.94
C VAL A 437 9.01 18.58 6.64
N MET A 438 8.28 17.51 6.42
CA MET A 438 8.35 16.71 5.20
C MET A 438 6.94 16.46 4.66
N THR A 439 6.77 16.72 3.37
CA THR A 439 5.50 16.50 2.65
C THR A 439 5.44 15.14 1.94
N VAL A 440 6.47 14.32 2.07
CA VAL A 440 6.47 12.95 1.54
C VAL A 440 5.74 12.07 2.53
N SER A 441 4.61 11.51 2.12
CA SER A 441 3.94 10.51 2.93
C SER A 441 4.82 9.25 2.97
N MET A 442 5.20 8.84 4.16
CA MET A 442 5.86 7.58 4.39
C MET A 442 4.78 6.57 4.75
N GLU A 443 4.38 5.74 3.80
CA GLU A 443 3.42 4.67 4.04
C GLU A 443 4.12 3.49 4.68
N ILE A 444 3.70 3.12 5.87
CA ILE A 444 4.21 1.97 6.62
C ILE A 444 3.10 0.92 6.72
N PRO A 445 3.35 -0.31 6.25
CA PRO A 445 2.37 -1.38 6.33
C PRO A 445 2.18 -1.86 7.77
N VAL A 446 0.92 -2.04 8.17
CA VAL A 446 0.53 -2.54 9.49
C VAL A 446 -0.28 -3.83 9.34
N GLY A 447 0.07 -4.83 10.13
CA GLY A 447 -0.60 -6.12 10.20
C GLY A 447 -0.80 -6.59 11.64
N PHE A 448 -1.15 -7.86 11.79
CA PHE A 448 -1.18 -8.57 13.07
C PHE A 448 0.00 -9.55 13.13
N GLY A 449 0.55 -9.74 14.32
CA GLY A 449 1.50 -10.83 14.57
C GLY A 449 0.76 -12.03 15.12
N ILE A 450 1.02 -13.20 14.56
CA ILE A 450 0.45 -14.49 14.99
C ILE A 450 1.57 -15.33 15.57
N SER A 451 1.44 -15.78 16.83
CA SER A 451 2.43 -16.67 17.44
C SER A 451 2.63 -17.93 16.60
N LYS A 452 3.88 -18.34 16.35
CA LYS A 452 4.17 -19.61 15.66
C LYS A 452 3.72 -20.84 16.44
N LYS A 453 3.32 -20.68 17.70
CA LYS A 453 2.70 -21.74 18.50
C LYS A 453 1.23 -21.96 18.15
N CYS A 454 0.60 -21.03 17.42
CA CYS A 454 -0.75 -21.23 16.90
C CYS A 454 -0.75 -22.21 15.73
N PRO A 455 -1.87 -22.95 15.53
CA PRO A 455 -2.07 -23.70 14.31
C PRO A 455 -1.99 -22.82 13.05
N PRO A 456 -1.45 -23.33 11.93
CA PRO A 456 -1.25 -22.55 10.71
C PRO A 456 -2.56 -21.99 10.11
N GLU A 457 -3.69 -22.62 10.46
CA GLU A 457 -5.03 -22.17 10.07
C GLU A 457 -5.32 -20.73 10.55
N VAL A 458 -4.80 -20.32 11.72
CA VAL A 458 -5.03 -18.99 12.30
C VAL A 458 -4.52 -17.91 11.34
N LEU A 459 -3.27 -18.01 10.89
CA LEU A 459 -2.69 -17.06 9.95
C LEU A 459 -3.48 -17.02 8.63
N SER A 460 -3.84 -18.20 8.11
CA SER A 460 -4.59 -18.32 6.87
C SER A 460 -5.98 -17.69 6.98
N ILE A 461 -6.70 -17.94 8.08
CA ILE A 461 -8.03 -17.36 8.33
C ILE A 461 -7.93 -15.84 8.44
N PHE A 462 -6.96 -15.31 9.20
CA PHE A 462 -6.73 -13.87 9.31
C PHE A 462 -6.49 -13.24 7.94
N ASN A 463 -5.58 -13.80 7.14
CA ASN A 463 -5.26 -13.26 5.82
C ASN A 463 -6.48 -13.28 4.89
N LYS A 464 -7.27 -14.33 4.89
CA LYS A 464 -8.51 -14.39 4.08
C LYS A 464 -9.54 -13.36 4.53
N SER A 465 -9.68 -13.15 5.84
CA SER A 465 -10.61 -12.15 6.38
C SER A 465 -10.10 -10.72 6.13
N ILE A 466 -8.81 -10.46 6.28
CA ILE A 466 -8.18 -9.17 5.94
C ILE A 466 -8.43 -8.82 4.47
N GLN A 467 -8.27 -9.78 3.59
CA GLN A 467 -8.46 -9.56 2.15
C GLN A 467 -9.92 -9.28 1.75
N LYS A 468 -10.88 -9.51 2.63
CA LYS A 468 -12.30 -9.13 2.44
C LYS A 468 -12.64 -7.75 3.02
N LEU A 469 -11.72 -7.14 3.79
CA LEU A 469 -11.96 -5.82 4.36
C LEU A 469 -12.17 -4.78 3.26
N ASP A 470 -13.20 -3.99 3.42
CA ASP A 470 -13.50 -2.86 2.56
C ASP A 470 -12.67 -1.64 2.97
N ALA A 471 -11.99 -1.02 2.02
CA ALA A 471 -11.17 0.17 2.28
C ALA A 471 -12.02 1.32 2.88
N GLY A 472 -13.24 1.54 2.40
CA GLY A 472 -14.14 2.56 2.95
C GLY A 472 -14.58 2.25 4.38
N ALA A 473 -14.71 0.97 4.75
CA ALA A 473 -14.98 0.56 6.12
C ALA A 473 -13.79 0.83 7.05
N LEU A 474 -12.56 0.60 6.57
CA LEU A 474 -11.34 0.92 7.32
C LEU A 474 -11.19 2.43 7.57
N ASP A 475 -11.40 3.24 6.54
CA ASP A 475 -11.35 4.70 6.65
C ASP A 475 -12.38 5.22 7.66
N LYS A 476 -13.60 4.67 7.61
CA LYS A 476 -14.65 5.00 8.58
C LYS A 476 -14.26 4.62 10.01
N ILE A 477 -13.70 3.42 10.21
CA ILE A 477 -13.22 2.97 11.53
C ILE A 477 -12.17 3.96 12.08
N ILE A 478 -11.20 4.36 11.26
CA ILE A 478 -10.16 5.29 11.67
C ILE A 478 -10.76 6.64 12.04
N LEU A 479 -11.67 7.15 11.22
CA LEU A 479 -12.35 8.43 11.45
C LEU A 479 -13.18 8.39 12.74
N ASP A 480 -14.01 7.38 12.92
CA ASP A 480 -14.88 7.23 14.09
C ASP A 480 -14.06 7.19 15.39
N ASN A 481 -12.94 6.47 15.40
CA ASN A 481 -12.05 6.41 16.55
C ASN A 481 -11.30 7.72 16.81
N SER A 482 -10.98 8.48 15.76
CA SER A 482 -10.30 9.78 15.89
C SER A 482 -11.19 10.88 16.48
N ILE A 483 -12.50 10.81 16.26
CA ILE A 483 -13.48 11.82 16.70
C ILE A 483 -13.90 11.64 18.17
N VAL A 484 -13.89 10.41 18.69
CA VAL A 484 -14.46 10.08 20.02
C VAL A 484 -13.79 10.85 21.17
N LYS A 485 -12.49 11.15 21.09
CA LYS A 485 -11.80 11.87 22.18
C LYS A 485 -12.07 13.38 22.22
N HIS A 486 -12.46 14.00 21.09
CA HIS A 486 -12.83 15.41 21.08
C HIS A 486 -14.12 15.71 21.86
N ARG A 487 -15.00 14.70 22.03
CA ARG A 487 -16.24 14.85 22.85
C ARG A 487 -16.05 14.60 24.35
N ALA A 488 -14.91 14.06 24.77
CA ALA A 488 -14.62 13.73 26.16
C ALA A 488 -13.76 14.79 26.88
N LEU A 489 -13.33 15.83 26.17
CA LEU A 489 -12.54 16.97 26.68
C LEU A 489 -13.36 18.26 26.83
N ASP A 490 -14.64 18.27 26.42
CA ASP A 490 -15.65 19.28 26.72
C ASP A 490 -16.53 18.81 27.91
#